data_1e5343ea109127d470f348777d6bce8b
#
_entry.id   1e5343ea109127d470f348777d6bce8b
#
_cell.length_a   1.000
_cell.length_b   1.000
_cell.length_c   1.000
_cell.angle_alpha   90.00
_cell.angle_beta   90.00
_cell.angle_gamma   90.00
#
_symmetry.space_group_name_H-M   'P 1'
#
loop_
_entity.id
_entity.type
_entity.pdbx_description
1 polymer ?
#
loop_
_entity_poly.entity_id
_entity_poly.type
_entity_poly.pdbx_seq_one_letter_code
_entity_poly.pdbx_strand_id
1 'polypeptide(L)'
;NYAYPPATITGSVKGDLFAIPECLGVKIAMGDHRSSFPTDQEVLRLLSEIRVAGMLTGKTGFLHVHCGDWGDAIFDPLEAAIPKGIPAKHMRPTHVARHPQVFERACRFAKMGGFIDITTGGGCWMGSAADALIAALEKDVPLDRITFSSDGQGSMPRFNEAGEMVGFGVGSIDCDLEAVRSTAEKIGLDKALRPMTATIADALGLAAKGRVQQGKDADLLIFGDELELADVFMKGRRMMQDGKVIVKGAFEA
;
A
#
# COMPACT_ATOMS: atom_id res chain seq x y z
N ASN A 1 -3.55 -11.96 -0.88
CA ASN A 1 -4.32 -12.96 -0.18
C ASN A 1 -4.98 -12.35 1.06
N TYR A 2 -6.21 -12.76 1.37
CA TYR A 2 -6.97 -12.23 2.51
C TYR A 2 -7.03 -13.22 3.68
N ALA A 3 -6.79 -14.49 3.42
CA ALA A 3 -6.96 -15.55 4.43
C ALA A 3 -5.75 -15.65 5.38
N TYR A 4 -6.00 -16.21 6.55
CA TYR A 4 -4.98 -16.76 7.43
C TYR A 4 -5.28 -18.28 7.67
N PRO A 5 -4.30 -19.19 7.60
CA PRO A 5 -2.94 -18.94 7.14
C PRO A 5 -2.90 -18.47 5.66
N PRO A 6 -1.91 -17.65 5.27
CA PRO A 6 -1.77 -17.21 3.89
C PRO A 6 -1.60 -18.40 2.94
N ALA A 7 -2.27 -18.36 1.78
CA ALA A 7 -1.99 -19.34 0.74
C ALA A 7 -0.56 -19.15 0.20
N THR A 8 0.15 -20.21 0.03
CA THR A 8 1.56 -20.23 -0.40
C THR A 8 1.75 -21.15 -1.60
N ILE A 9 2.75 -20.85 -2.43
CA ILE A 9 3.10 -21.64 -3.61
C ILE A 9 4.05 -22.77 -3.23
N THR A 10 5.01 -22.49 -2.33
CA THR A 10 6.03 -23.44 -1.91
C THR A 10 5.67 -24.25 -0.66
N GLY A 11 4.48 -24.03 -0.10
CA GLY A 11 4.02 -24.66 1.14
C GLY A 11 4.38 -23.89 2.41
N SER A 12 5.08 -22.75 2.32
CA SER A 12 5.35 -21.88 3.47
C SER A 12 5.59 -20.43 3.05
N VAL A 13 5.27 -19.48 3.92
CA VAL A 13 5.57 -18.06 3.74
C VAL A 13 7.07 -17.84 3.55
N LYS A 14 7.88 -18.47 4.36
CA LYS A 14 9.34 -18.40 4.26
C LYS A 14 9.84 -18.94 2.92
N GLY A 15 9.27 -20.04 2.43
CA GLY A 15 9.61 -20.63 1.15
C GLY A 15 9.27 -19.70 -0.02
N ASP A 16 8.10 -19.09 -0.01
CA ASP A 16 7.69 -18.15 -1.07
C ASP A 16 8.60 -16.91 -1.11
N LEU A 17 8.88 -16.30 0.04
CA LEU A 17 9.80 -15.16 0.08
C LEU A 17 11.23 -15.54 -0.37
N PHE A 18 11.65 -16.78 -0.12
CA PHE A 18 12.97 -17.28 -0.49
C PHE A 18 13.07 -17.58 -2.00
N ALA A 19 12.09 -18.33 -2.53
CA ALA A 19 12.15 -18.90 -3.87
C ALA A 19 11.61 -17.95 -4.96
N ILE A 20 10.75 -17.00 -4.61
CA ILE A 20 10.07 -16.12 -5.57
C ILE A 20 10.65 -14.70 -5.44
N PRO A 21 11.44 -14.21 -6.42
CA PRO A 21 12.08 -12.87 -6.34
C PRO A 21 11.10 -11.73 -6.11
N GLU A 22 9.92 -11.78 -6.74
CA GLU A 22 8.88 -10.75 -6.68
C GLU A 22 8.09 -10.76 -5.36
N CYS A 23 8.17 -11.85 -4.59
CA CYS A 23 7.50 -11.94 -3.29
C CYS A 23 8.28 -11.16 -2.24
N LEU A 24 7.77 -10.01 -1.80
CA LEU A 24 8.42 -9.11 -0.82
C LEU A 24 7.83 -9.21 0.59
N GLY A 25 6.64 -9.74 0.72
CA GLY A 25 5.89 -9.81 1.97
C GLY A 25 4.61 -10.63 1.84
N VAL A 26 3.75 -10.50 2.83
CA VAL A 26 2.46 -11.22 2.91
C VAL A 26 1.34 -10.23 3.14
N LYS A 27 0.16 -10.48 2.56
CA LYS A 27 -1.08 -9.74 2.84
C LYS A 27 -2.10 -10.65 3.51
N ILE A 28 -2.72 -10.17 4.59
CA ILE A 28 -3.90 -10.78 5.23
C ILE A 28 -4.98 -9.72 5.42
N ALA A 29 -6.21 -10.16 5.64
CA ALA A 29 -7.31 -9.28 6.07
C ALA A 29 -7.57 -9.46 7.56
N MET A 30 -7.82 -8.35 8.24
CA MET A 30 -8.26 -8.31 9.63
C MET A 30 -9.39 -7.31 9.77
N GLY A 31 -10.37 -7.61 10.63
CA GLY A 31 -11.44 -6.69 11.00
C GLY A 31 -12.59 -6.55 9.99
N ASP A 32 -12.82 -7.51 9.11
CA ASP A 32 -14.02 -7.58 8.28
C ASP A 32 -14.48 -9.02 8.00
N HIS A 33 -15.56 -9.17 7.23
CA HIS A 33 -16.14 -10.47 6.86
C HIS A 33 -15.19 -11.40 6.07
N ARG A 34 -14.08 -10.88 5.55
CA ARG A 34 -13.04 -11.66 4.85
C ARG A 34 -11.93 -12.12 5.78
N SER A 35 -11.97 -11.68 7.05
CA SER A 35 -10.97 -12.03 8.04
C SER A 35 -11.10 -13.48 8.47
N SER A 36 -9.97 -14.17 8.58
CA SER A 36 -9.88 -15.49 9.23
C SER A 36 -9.60 -15.40 10.73
N PHE A 37 -9.65 -14.21 11.30
CA PHE A 37 -9.47 -13.93 12.74
C PHE A 37 -8.21 -14.57 13.35
N PRO A 38 -7.01 -14.27 12.84
CA PRO A 38 -5.79 -14.78 13.44
C PRO A 38 -5.65 -14.23 14.87
N THR A 39 -5.21 -15.07 15.77
CA THR A 39 -4.86 -14.67 17.14
C THR A 39 -3.56 -13.85 17.17
N ASP A 40 -3.31 -13.12 18.26
CA ASP A 40 -2.07 -12.35 18.44
C ASP A 40 -0.81 -13.23 18.29
N GLN A 41 -0.86 -14.48 18.75
CA GLN A 41 0.26 -15.41 18.63
C GLN A 41 0.51 -15.84 17.19
N GLU A 42 -0.54 -16.03 16.41
CA GLU A 42 -0.46 -16.35 14.99
C GLU A 42 0.09 -15.18 14.19
N VAL A 43 -0.38 -13.96 14.46
CA VAL A 43 0.17 -12.75 13.84
C VAL A 43 1.65 -12.58 14.19
N LEU A 44 2.03 -12.77 15.44
CA LEU A 44 3.43 -12.69 15.87
C LEU A 44 4.30 -13.74 15.18
N ARG A 45 3.82 -14.98 15.05
CA ARG A 45 4.53 -16.05 14.34
C ARG A 45 4.71 -15.73 12.87
N LEU A 46 3.64 -15.27 12.21
CA LEU A 46 3.69 -14.84 10.82
C LEU A 46 4.70 -13.71 10.59
N LEU A 47 4.67 -12.68 11.43
CA LEU A 47 5.64 -11.59 11.41
C LEU A 47 7.09 -12.06 11.60
N SER A 48 7.31 -13.02 12.51
CA SER A 48 8.62 -13.61 12.73
C SER A 48 9.13 -14.36 11.50
N GLU A 49 8.29 -15.18 10.87
CA GLU A 49 8.65 -15.91 9.64
C GLU A 49 8.98 -14.96 8.49
N ILE A 50 8.15 -13.94 8.27
CA ILE A 50 8.35 -12.91 7.24
C ILE A 50 9.67 -12.17 7.47
N ARG A 51 9.93 -11.74 8.71
CA ARG A 51 11.16 -11.01 9.06
C ARG A 51 12.41 -11.87 8.85
N VAL A 52 12.38 -13.14 9.30
CA VAL A 52 13.51 -14.07 9.12
C VAL A 52 13.77 -14.32 7.64
N ALA A 53 12.71 -14.56 6.85
CA ALA A 53 12.84 -14.75 5.41
C ALA A 53 13.40 -13.48 4.73
N GLY A 54 12.92 -12.30 5.12
CA GLY A 54 13.45 -11.03 4.63
C GLY A 54 14.95 -10.86 4.90
N MET A 55 15.40 -11.16 6.13
CA MET A 55 16.82 -11.11 6.50
C MET A 55 17.68 -12.07 5.67
N LEU A 56 17.20 -13.29 5.43
CA LEU A 56 17.94 -14.31 4.67
C LEU A 56 18.03 -14.00 3.18
N THR A 57 17.08 -13.25 2.63
CA THR A 57 16.98 -12.95 1.19
C THR A 57 17.38 -11.53 0.82
N GLY A 58 17.68 -10.67 1.81
CA GLY A 58 17.92 -9.24 1.60
C GLY A 58 16.65 -8.45 1.24
N LYS A 59 15.46 -9.05 1.37
CA LYS A 59 14.17 -8.41 1.14
C LYS A 59 13.67 -7.70 2.39
N THR A 60 12.75 -6.76 2.25
CA THR A 60 12.19 -6.04 3.40
C THR A 60 11.44 -6.98 4.36
N GLY A 61 10.69 -7.94 3.84
CA GLY A 61 9.86 -8.84 4.62
C GLY A 61 8.83 -8.07 5.47
N PHE A 62 7.60 -7.95 4.98
CA PHE A 62 6.55 -7.18 5.68
C PHE A 62 5.20 -7.89 5.64
N LEU A 63 4.38 -7.57 6.62
CA LEU A 63 2.97 -7.94 6.69
C LEU A 63 2.12 -6.75 6.27
N HIS A 64 1.39 -6.88 5.16
CA HIS A 64 0.38 -5.94 4.70
C HIS A 64 -0.98 -6.36 5.25
N VAL A 65 -1.62 -5.46 5.98
CA VAL A 65 -2.86 -5.78 6.69
C VAL A 65 -4.00 -4.97 6.12
N HIS A 66 -4.97 -5.64 5.49
CA HIS A 66 -6.23 -5.02 5.14
C HIS A 66 -7.01 -4.70 6.42
N CYS A 67 -7.24 -3.41 6.66
CA CYS A 67 -8.09 -2.93 7.74
C CYS A 67 -9.54 -2.93 7.28
N GLY A 68 -10.37 -3.74 7.91
CA GLY A 68 -11.80 -3.79 7.65
C GLY A 68 -12.60 -2.79 8.49
N ASP A 69 -13.90 -3.00 8.54
CA ASP A 69 -14.88 -2.06 9.06
C ASP A 69 -15.22 -2.28 10.56
N TRP A 70 -14.59 -3.25 11.23
CA TRP A 70 -14.92 -3.66 12.60
C TRP A 70 -14.10 -2.94 13.68
N GLY A 71 -13.59 -1.75 13.38
CA GLY A 71 -12.89 -0.90 14.33
C GLY A 71 -11.38 -1.06 14.32
N ASP A 72 -10.74 -0.50 15.34
CA ASP A 72 -9.28 -0.34 15.40
C ASP A 72 -8.54 -1.44 16.16
N ALA A 73 -9.24 -2.44 16.70
CA ALA A 73 -8.63 -3.58 17.42
C ALA A 73 -7.65 -4.39 16.58
N ILE A 74 -7.69 -4.23 15.24
CA ILE A 74 -6.70 -4.84 14.31
C ILE A 74 -5.25 -4.40 14.61
N PHE A 75 -5.06 -3.27 15.27
CA PHE A 75 -3.74 -2.81 15.69
C PHE A 75 -3.21 -3.51 16.94
N ASP A 76 -4.07 -4.15 17.75
CA ASP A 76 -3.63 -4.80 19.01
C ASP A 76 -2.51 -5.82 18.77
N PRO A 77 -2.65 -6.82 17.87
CA PRO A 77 -1.59 -7.79 17.62
C PRO A 77 -0.35 -7.15 16.97
N LEU A 78 -0.51 -6.08 16.17
CA LEU A 78 0.60 -5.39 15.53
C LEU A 78 1.43 -4.62 16.57
N GLU A 79 0.78 -3.86 17.42
CA GLU A 79 1.43 -3.12 18.50
C GLU A 79 2.03 -4.05 19.56
N ALA A 80 1.34 -5.17 19.89
CA ALA A 80 1.84 -6.18 20.82
C ALA A 80 3.09 -6.91 20.32
N ALA A 81 3.36 -6.92 19.02
CA ALA A 81 4.57 -7.51 18.45
C ALA A 81 5.82 -6.64 18.65
N ILE A 82 5.67 -5.33 18.80
CA ILE A 82 6.80 -4.39 18.93
C ILE A 82 7.66 -4.67 20.16
N PRO A 83 7.13 -4.76 21.39
CA PRO A 83 7.93 -5.06 22.57
C PRO A 83 8.50 -6.48 22.56
N LYS A 84 8.00 -7.36 21.69
CA LYS A 84 8.55 -8.71 21.48
C LYS A 84 9.69 -8.75 20.45
N GLY A 85 10.15 -7.59 19.98
CA GLY A 85 11.31 -7.45 19.11
C GLY A 85 10.99 -7.44 17.61
N ILE A 86 9.73 -7.26 17.21
CA ILE A 86 9.34 -7.03 15.81
C ILE A 86 9.23 -5.53 15.55
N PRO A 87 10.17 -4.91 14.81
CA PRO A 87 10.07 -3.49 14.50
C PRO A 87 8.80 -3.15 13.70
N ALA A 88 8.15 -2.03 14.04
CA ALA A 88 6.91 -1.59 13.40
C ALA A 88 7.02 -1.44 11.87
N LYS A 89 8.22 -1.14 11.35
CA LYS A 89 8.48 -1.04 9.89
C LYS A 89 8.15 -2.30 9.08
N HIS A 90 8.02 -3.46 9.72
CA HIS A 90 7.60 -4.72 9.07
C HIS A 90 6.08 -4.86 8.97
N MET A 91 5.32 -3.89 9.44
CA MET A 91 3.85 -3.93 9.48
C MET A 91 3.27 -2.74 8.74
N ARG A 92 2.28 -3.00 7.87
CA ARG A 92 1.71 -2.01 6.94
C ARG A 92 0.19 -2.17 6.86
N PRO A 93 -0.56 -1.59 7.79
CA PRO A 93 -2.02 -1.48 7.67
C PRO A 93 -2.38 -0.60 6.48
N THR A 94 -3.30 -1.09 5.64
CA THR A 94 -3.86 -0.37 4.48
C THR A 94 -5.33 -0.07 4.68
N HIS A 95 -5.87 0.84 3.88
CA HIS A 95 -7.24 1.36 3.96
C HIS A 95 -7.51 2.14 5.25
N VAL A 96 -6.45 2.71 5.84
CA VAL A 96 -6.53 3.31 7.18
C VAL A 96 -7.45 4.54 7.25
N ALA A 97 -7.78 5.16 6.12
CA ALA A 97 -8.64 6.33 6.06
C ALA A 97 -10.14 6.02 5.84
N ARG A 98 -10.57 4.76 5.92
CA ARG A 98 -11.99 4.41 5.79
C ARG A 98 -12.82 4.81 7.00
N HIS A 99 -12.26 4.73 8.20
CA HIS A 99 -12.94 5.00 9.46
C HIS A 99 -12.11 5.87 10.41
N PRO A 100 -12.75 6.82 11.13
CA PRO A 100 -12.04 7.75 12.02
C PRO A 100 -11.18 7.04 13.08
N GLN A 101 -11.72 6.02 13.73
CA GLN A 101 -11.03 5.29 14.81
C GLN A 101 -9.79 4.56 14.29
N VAL A 102 -9.90 3.89 13.13
CA VAL A 102 -8.78 3.22 12.46
C VAL A 102 -7.71 4.24 12.08
N PHE A 103 -8.10 5.38 11.53
CA PHE A 103 -7.19 6.45 11.13
C PHE A 103 -6.41 7.04 12.32
N GLU A 104 -7.09 7.36 13.41
CA GLU A 104 -6.44 7.86 14.63
C GLU A 104 -5.38 6.89 15.16
N ARG A 105 -5.70 5.62 15.19
CA ARG A 105 -4.77 4.60 15.64
C ARG A 105 -3.62 4.38 14.66
N ALA A 106 -3.90 4.41 13.37
CA ALA A 106 -2.90 4.34 12.31
C ALA A 106 -1.87 5.48 12.42
N CYS A 107 -2.32 6.71 12.68
CA CYS A 107 -1.44 7.85 12.90
C CYS A 107 -0.49 7.62 14.11
N ARG A 108 -1.00 7.08 15.22
CA ARG A 108 -0.17 6.72 16.37
C ARG A 108 0.83 5.62 16.00
N PHE A 109 0.37 4.58 15.30
CA PHE A 109 1.21 3.47 14.86
C PHE A 109 2.34 3.93 13.90
N ALA A 110 2.05 4.85 12.99
CA ALA A 110 3.07 5.43 12.10
C ALA A 110 4.16 6.18 12.88
N LYS A 111 3.80 6.91 13.95
CA LYS A 111 4.76 7.57 14.84
C LYS A 111 5.62 6.58 15.64
N MET A 112 5.19 5.34 15.79
CA MET A 112 6.00 4.24 16.37
C MET A 112 6.98 3.62 15.34
N GLY A 113 7.02 4.16 14.10
CA GLY A 113 7.90 3.72 13.02
C GLY A 113 7.28 2.71 12.05
N GLY A 114 5.98 2.44 12.16
CA GLY A 114 5.21 1.69 11.17
C GLY A 114 5.01 2.47 9.88
N PHE A 115 4.60 1.76 8.83
CA PHE A 115 4.06 2.41 7.63
C PHE A 115 2.54 2.32 7.67
N ILE A 116 1.87 3.34 7.18
CA ILE A 116 0.42 3.33 6.96
C ILE A 116 0.12 3.61 5.50
N ASP A 117 -0.94 2.99 4.99
CA ASP A 117 -1.30 3.10 3.59
C ASP A 117 -2.72 3.65 3.43
N ILE A 118 -2.83 4.77 2.72
CA ILE A 118 -4.08 5.44 2.39
C ILE A 118 -4.48 5.02 0.99
N THR A 119 -5.64 4.40 0.86
CA THR A 119 -6.17 3.98 -0.44
C THR A 119 -6.75 5.16 -1.20
N THR A 120 -6.30 5.34 -2.43
CA THR A 120 -6.73 6.46 -3.30
C THR A 120 -8.04 6.16 -4.02
N GLY A 121 -8.28 4.88 -4.37
CA GLY A 121 -9.49 4.42 -5.07
C GLY A 121 -10.64 3.95 -4.19
N GLY A 122 -10.51 4.07 -2.88
CA GLY A 122 -11.50 3.60 -1.91
C GLY A 122 -12.22 4.72 -1.16
N GLY A 123 -13.18 4.34 -0.34
CA GLY A 123 -13.85 5.28 0.56
C GLY A 123 -12.87 5.92 1.55
N CYS A 124 -12.95 7.23 1.67
CA CYS A 124 -12.27 8.00 2.69
C CYS A 124 -13.32 8.80 3.48
N TRP A 125 -13.35 8.61 4.79
CA TRP A 125 -14.34 9.30 5.63
C TRP A 125 -14.16 10.83 5.65
N MET A 126 -12.95 11.31 5.29
CA MET A 126 -12.64 12.74 5.18
C MET A 126 -12.89 13.32 3.79
N GLY A 127 -13.41 12.53 2.84
CA GLY A 127 -13.68 12.95 1.48
C GLY A 127 -12.65 12.44 0.47
N SER A 128 -11.35 12.67 0.68
CA SER A 128 -10.31 12.24 -0.27
C SER A 128 -9.05 11.73 0.42
N ALA A 129 -8.21 11.00 -0.34
CA ALA A 129 -6.90 10.56 0.12
C ALA A 129 -5.98 11.76 0.41
N ALA A 130 -6.13 12.87 -0.32
CA ALA A 130 -5.41 14.10 -0.06
C ALA A 130 -5.77 14.71 1.30
N ASP A 131 -7.06 14.73 1.66
CA ASP A 131 -7.51 15.22 2.97
C ASP A 131 -6.97 14.34 4.10
N ALA A 132 -6.98 13.01 3.91
CA ALA A 132 -6.42 12.07 4.86
C ALA A 132 -4.91 12.27 5.06
N LEU A 133 -4.16 12.50 3.98
CA LEU A 133 -2.73 12.80 4.08
C LEU A 133 -2.49 14.10 4.88
N ILE A 134 -3.21 15.17 4.56
CA ILE A 134 -3.08 16.44 5.28
C ILE A 134 -3.38 16.25 6.76
N ALA A 135 -4.50 15.60 7.09
CA ALA A 135 -4.87 15.33 8.48
C ALA A 135 -3.82 14.47 9.22
N ALA A 136 -3.15 13.53 8.53
CA ALA A 136 -2.06 12.77 9.13
C ALA A 136 -0.84 13.65 9.39
N LEU A 137 -0.49 14.56 8.46
CA LEU A 137 0.62 15.52 8.65
C LEU A 137 0.33 16.51 9.80
N GLU A 138 -0.91 17.00 9.91
CA GLU A 138 -1.34 17.85 11.03
C GLU A 138 -1.26 17.15 12.39
N LYS A 139 -1.27 15.82 12.40
CA LYS A 139 -1.05 14.97 13.57
C LYS A 139 0.43 14.58 13.77
N ASP A 140 1.37 15.27 13.12
CA ASP A 140 2.80 15.00 13.15
C ASP A 140 3.21 13.59 12.69
N VAL A 141 2.45 12.98 11.79
CA VAL A 141 2.88 11.73 11.14
C VAL A 141 3.95 12.06 10.10
N PRO A 142 5.14 11.43 10.17
CA PRO A 142 6.17 11.70 9.18
C PRO A 142 5.72 11.28 7.77
N LEU A 143 5.92 12.15 6.77
CA LEU A 143 5.53 11.89 5.39
C LEU A 143 6.19 10.63 4.80
N ASP A 144 7.38 10.28 5.29
CA ASP A 144 8.10 9.05 4.90
C ASP A 144 7.53 7.77 5.57
N ARG A 145 6.43 7.87 6.27
CA ARG A 145 5.66 6.74 6.84
C ARG A 145 4.29 6.57 6.23
N ILE A 146 3.93 7.40 5.26
CA ILE A 146 2.62 7.35 4.59
C ILE A 146 2.83 6.94 3.14
N THR A 147 2.10 5.90 2.70
CA THR A 147 2.04 5.48 1.30
C THR A 147 0.64 5.66 0.75
N PHE A 148 0.55 5.84 -0.57
CA PHE A 148 -0.69 5.79 -1.32
C PHE A 148 -0.74 4.51 -2.14
N SER A 149 -1.92 3.92 -2.29
CA SER A 149 -2.18 2.82 -3.21
C SER A 149 -3.61 2.85 -3.72
N SER A 150 -3.81 2.45 -4.98
CA SER A 150 -5.12 2.44 -5.63
C SER A 150 -6.04 1.32 -5.16
N ASP A 151 -5.52 0.25 -4.59
CA ASP A 151 -6.19 -1.06 -4.50
C ASP A 151 -6.64 -1.53 -5.90
N GLY A 152 -5.91 -1.09 -6.94
CA GLY A 152 -6.21 -1.35 -8.35
C GLY A 152 -6.25 -2.84 -8.65
N GLN A 153 -7.13 -3.23 -9.60
CA GLN A 153 -7.46 -4.61 -9.91
C GLN A 153 -8.08 -5.38 -8.73
N GLY A 154 -8.30 -4.72 -7.59
CA GLY A 154 -9.04 -5.28 -6.46
C GLY A 154 -10.52 -5.43 -6.79
N SER A 155 -11.18 -6.44 -6.19
CA SER A 155 -12.61 -6.63 -6.31
C SER A 155 -13.37 -5.56 -5.51
N MET A 156 -14.24 -4.84 -6.17
CA MET A 156 -15.13 -3.82 -5.60
C MET A 156 -16.53 -4.40 -5.50
N PRO A 157 -17.01 -4.85 -4.33
CA PRO A 157 -18.36 -5.38 -4.20
C PRO A 157 -19.38 -4.28 -4.49
N ARG A 158 -20.43 -4.62 -5.24
CA ARG A 158 -21.57 -3.75 -5.53
C ARG A 158 -22.77 -4.24 -4.73
N PHE A 159 -23.43 -3.32 -4.02
CA PHE A 159 -24.59 -3.61 -3.23
C PHE A 159 -25.82 -2.91 -3.84
N ASN A 160 -26.99 -3.55 -3.73
CA ASN A 160 -28.28 -2.92 -4.05
C ASN A 160 -28.79 -2.08 -2.85
N GLU A 161 -29.93 -1.43 -3.02
CA GLU A 161 -30.56 -0.60 -1.98
C GLU A 161 -30.92 -1.38 -0.71
N ALA A 162 -31.09 -2.69 -0.81
CA ALA A 162 -31.35 -3.58 0.33
C ALA A 162 -30.08 -4.04 1.05
N GLY A 163 -28.89 -3.61 0.59
CA GLY A 163 -27.60 -4.02 1.14
C GLY A 163 -27.13 -5.41 0.70
N GLU A 164 -27.77 -6.01 -0.29
CA GLU A 164 -27.37 -7.31 -0.82
C GLU A 164 -26.33 -7.15 -1.89
N MET A 165 -25.30 -8.00 -1.88
CA MET A 165 -24.24 -7.99 -2.88
C MET A 165 -24.77 -8.51 -4.23
N VAL A 166 -24.79 -7.63 -5.23
CA VAL A 166 -25.33 -7.93 -6.58
C VAL A 166 -24.23 -8.16 -7.62
N GLY A 167 -22.95 -8.01 -7.26
CA GLY A 167 -21.85 -8.26 -8.16
C GLY A 167 -20.55 -7.61 -7.70
N PHE A 168 -19.53 -7.67 -8.59
CA PHE A 168 -18.23 -7.06 -8.36
C PHE A 168 -17.89 -6.10 -9.50
N GLY A 169 -17.23 -5.01 -9.16
CA GLY A 169 -16.46 -4.18 -10.07
C GLY A 169 -14.97 -4.47 -9.90
N VAL A 170 -14.16 -3.79 -10.69
CA VAL A 170 -12.69 -3.82 -10.62
C VAL A 170 -12.21 -2.41 -10.32
N GLY A 171 -11.32 -2.26 -9.35
CA GLY A 171 -10.71 -0.97 -9.00
C GLY A 171 -9.81 -0.47 -10.13
N SER A 172 -9.91 0.84 -10.47
CA SER A 172 -9.00 1.51 -11.39
C SER A 172 -7.71 1.92 -10.68
N ILE A 173 -6.64 2.11 -11.44
CA ILE A 173 -5.38 2.71 -10.98
C ILE A 173 -5.31 4.21 -11.22
N ASP A 174 -6.24 4.79 -11.98
CA ASP A 174 -6.23 6.21 -12.36
C ASP A 174 -6.39 7.15 -11.15
N CYS A 175 -7.04 6.66 -10.10
CA CYS A 175 -7.20 7.37 -8.83
C CYS A 175 -5.88 7.77 -8.16
N ASP A 176 -4.79 7.09 -8.46
CA ASP A 176 -3.47 7.40 -7.91
C ASP A 176 -2.97 8.76 -8.41
N LEU A 177 -3.07 9.02 -9.71
CA LEU A 177 -2.66 10.30 -10.29
C LEU A 177 -3.56 11.45 -9.81
N GLU A 178 -4.85 11.19 -9.69
CA GLU A 178 -5.81 12.18 -9.16
C GLU A 178 -5.51 12.53 -7.70
N ALA A 179 -5.16 11.54 -6.88
CA ALA A 179 -4.74 11.78 -5.49
C ALA A 179 -3.46 12.62 -5.42
N VAL A 180 -2.50 12.41 -6.33
CA VAL A 180 -1.29 13.24 -6.43
C VAL A 180 -1.66 14.69 -6.82
N ARG A 181 -2.52 14.89 -7.82
CA ARG A 181 -2.97 16.23 -8.24
C ARG A 181 -3.62 16.98 -7.09
N SER A 182 -4.64 16.38 -6.49
CA SER A 182 -5.39 16.97 -5.36
C SER A 182 -4.48 17.25 -4.15
N THR A 183 -3.47 16.43 -3.92
CA THR A 183 -2.49 16.65 -2.86
C THR A 183 -1.52 17.77 -3.22
N ALA A 184 -1.09 17.86 -4.48
CA ALA A 184 -0.15 18.87 -4.96
C ALA A 184 -0.71 20.30 -4.83
N GLU A 185 -2.01 20.47 -5.05
CA GLU A 185 -2.71 21.75 -4.83
C GLU A 185 -2.61 22.23 -3.37
N LYS A 186 -2.53 21.29 -2.41
CA LYS A 186 -2.54 21.61 -0.98
C LYS A 186 -1.14 21.80 -0.38
N ILE A 187 -0.16 20.96 -0.78
CA ILE A 187 1.17 20.93 -0.13
C ILE A 187 2.36 20.98 -1.11
N GLY A 188 2.10 21.19 -2.40
CA GLY A 188 3.11 21.22 -3.46
C GLY A 188 3.45 19.83 -4.00
N LEU A 189 3.88 19.80 -5.27
CA LEU A 189 4.08 18.57 -6.04
C LEU A 189 5.19 17.66 -5.47
N ASP A 190 6.29 18.22 -5.00
CA ASP A 190 7.41 17.47 -4.42
C ASP A 190 6.99 16.62 -3.23
N LYS A 191 6.12 17.14 -2.35
CA LYS A 191 5.58 16.40 -1.21
C LYS A 191 4.48 15.43 -1.64
N ALA A 192 3.61 15.83 -2.57
CA ALA A 192 2.51 15.01 -3.06
C ALA A 192 2.98 13.72 -3.75
N LEU A 193 4.13 13.77 -4.43
CA LEU A 193 4.70 12.61 -5.11
C LEU A 193 5.33 11.58 -4.15
N ARG A 194 5.76 11.99 -2.96
CA ARG A 194 6.54 11.10 -2.07
C ARG A 194 5.81 9.81 -1.66
N PRO A 195 4.52 9.83 -1.27
CA PRO A 195 3.79 8.62 -0.91
C PRO A 195 3.73 7.57 -2.02
N MET A 196 3.83 7.97 -3.30
CA MET A 196 3.76 7.10 -4.47
C MET A 196 5.12 6.80 -5.12
N THR A 197 6.18 7.45 -4.68
CA THR A 197 7.51 7.30 -5.28
C THR A 197 8.55 6.90 -4.23
N ALA A 198 9.18 7.87 -3.59
CA ALA A 198 10.27 7.63 -2.66
C ALA A 198 9.84 6.81 -1.43
N THR A 199 8.73 7.18 -0.80
CA THR A 199 8.26 6.51 0.42
C THR A 199 7.89 5.05 0.14
N ILE A 200 7.14 4.78 -0.95
CA ILE A 200 6.77 3.39 -1.28
C ILE A 200 8.00 2.56 -1.67
N ALA A 201 8.96 3.13 -2.41
CA ALA A 201 10.19 2.44 -2.77
C ALA A 201 11.02 2.07 -1.52
N ASP A 202 11.18 3.02 -0.59
CA ASP A 202 11.86 2.78 0.69
C ASP A 202 11.10 1.75 1.54
N ALA A 203 9.78 1.89 1.61
CA ALA A 203 8.93 0.95 2.31
C ALA A 203 9.07 -0.48 1.77
N LEU A 204 9.15 -0.67 0.47
CA LEU A 204 9.28 -1.98 -0.18
C LEU A 204 10.75 -2.45 -0.29
N GLY A 205 11.74 -1.62 0.07
CA GLY A 205 13.15 -1.95 -0.08
C GLY A 205 13.62 -1.98 -1.54
N LEU A 206 12.97 -1.22 -2.43
CA LEU A 206 13.28 -1.16 -3.85
C LEU A 206 14.36 -0.11 -4.11
N ALA A 207 15.62 -0.44 -3.81
CA ALA A 207 16.73 0.51 -3.85
C ALA A 207 16.95 1.18 -5.21
N ALA A 208 16.54 0.54 -6.32
CA ALA A 208 16.67 1.09 -7.67
C ALA A 208 15.50 2.00 -8.08
N LYS A 209 14.45 2.14 -7.27
CA LYS A 209 13.18 2.79 -7.63
C LYS A 209 12.91 4.08 -6.85
N GLY A 210 11.87 4.80 -7.27
CA GLY A 210 11.24 5.89 -6.52
C GLY A 210 11.97 7.24 -6.56
N ARG A 211 13.07 7.37 -7.28
CA ARG A 211 13.84 8.63 -7.38
C ARG A 211 14.50 8.78 -8.74
N VAL A 212 14.50 10.00 -9.26
CA VAL A 212 15.30 10.38 -10.43
C VAL A 212 16.73 10.66 -9.95
N GLN A 213 17.59 9.67 -10.07
CA GLN A 213 18.97 9.74 -9.57
C GLN A 213 19.88 8.83 -10.41
N GLN A 214 21.12 9.24 -10.62
CA GLN A 214 22.12 8.42 -11.32
C GLN A 214 22.28 7.05 -10.64
N GLY A 215 22.30 5.99 -11.44
CA GLY A 215 22.44 4.60 -10.96
C GLY A 215 21.10 3.93 -10.56
N LYS A 216 19.98 4.63 -10.66
CA LYS A 216 18.64 4.04 -10.47
C LYS A 216 17.97 3.71 -11.81
N ASP A 217 16.91 2.92 -11.76
CA ASP A 217 16.10 2.62 -12.95
C ASP A 217 15.48 3.92 -13.49
N ALA A 218 15.52 4.07 -14.81
CA ALA A 218 14.87 5.18 -15.48
C ALA A 218 13.37 4.89 -15.68
N ASP A 219 12.64 4.81 -14.57
CA ASP A 219 11.19 4.79 -14.51
C ASP A 219 10.72 6.23 -14.34
N LEU A 220 10.27 6.86 -15.44
CA LEU A 220 10.01 8.28 -15.50
C LEU A 220 8.61 8.55 -16.02
N LEU A 221 7.94 9.53 -15.43
CA LEU A 221 6.72 10.13 -15.94
C LEU A 221 7.03 11.56 -16.34
N ILE A 222 6.62 11.95 -17.54
CA ILE A 222 6.67 13.32 -18.01
C ILE A 222 5.26 13.85 -18.06
N PHE A 223 5.05 14.98 -17.41
CA PHE A 223 3.77 15.66 -17.33
C PHE A 223 3.84 16.98 -18.08
N GLY A 224 2.73 17.40 -18.66
CA GLY A 224 2.49 18.77 -19.09
C GLY A 224 2.20 19.72 -17.92
N ASP A 225 1.89 20.98 -18.23
CA ASP A 225 1.73 22.06 -17.24
C ASP A 225 0.55 21.83 -16.28
N GLU A 226 -0.48 21.13 -16.74
CA GLU A 226 -1.69 20.78 -15.96
C GLU A 226 -1.60 19.39 -15.31
N LEU A 227 -0.39 18.86 -15.20
CA LEU A 227 -0.13 17.50 -14.71
C LEU A 227 -0.82 16.40 -15.53
N GLU A 228 -1.12 16.65 -16.80
CA GLU A 228 -1.53 15.62 -17.75
C GLU A 228 -0.33 14.74 -18.12
N LEU A 229 -0.53 13.43 -18.14
CA LEU A 229 0.52 12.47 -18.43
C LEU A 229 0.85 12.47 -19.92
N ALA A 230 2.04 12.95 -20.28
CA ALA A 230 2.50 13.01 -21.66
C ALA A 230 3.31 11.76 -22.04
N ASP A 231 4.35 11.42 -21.28
CA ASP A 231 5.22 10.29 -21.57
C ASP A 231 5.44 9.39 -20.35
N VAL A 232 5.61 8.10 -20.62
CA VAL A 232 5.97 7.09 -19.61
C VAL A 232 7.19 6.32 -20.09
N PHE A 233 8.18 6.23 -19.21
CA PHE A 233 9.37 5.37 -19.40
C PHE A 233 9.44 4.31 -18.32
N MET A 234 9.74 3.09 -18.69
CA MET A 234 10.02 1.96 -17.80
C MET A 234 11.42 1.41 -18.10
N LYS A 235 12.32 1.53 -17.16
CA LYS A 235 13.74 1.16 -17.32
C LYS A 235 14.36 1.76 -18.59
N GLY A 236 14.06 3.03 -18.87
CA GLY A 236 14.56 3.75 -20.03
C GLY A 236 13.83 3.47 -21.36
N ARG A 237 12.92 2.51 -21.41
CA ARG A 237 12.06 2.24 -22.59
C ARG A 237 10.81 3.09 -22.53
N ARG A 238 10.55 3.87 -23.58
CA ARG A 238 9.31 4.64 -23.71
C ARG A 238 8.13 3.69 -23.91
N MET A 239 7.12 3.80 -23.05
CA MET A 239 5.90 2.99 -23.02
C MET A 239 4.67 3.78 -23.50
N MET A 240 4.69 5.09 -23.28
CA MET A 240 3.69 6.05 -23.74
C MET A 240 4.39 7.26 -24.34
N GLN A 241 3.81 7.85 -25.38
CA GLN A 241 4.27 9.04 -26.07
C GLN A 241 3.09 9.97 -26.40
N ASP A 242 3.21 11.26 -26.09
CA ASP A 242 2.19 12.27 -26.33
C ASP A 242 0.78 11.83 -25.89
N GLY A 243 0.68 11.25 -24.69
CA GLY A 243 -0.56 10.75 -24.12
C GLY A 243 -1.08 9.43 -24.73
N LYS A 244 -0.34 8.80 -25.64
CA LYS A 244 -0.75 7.56 -26.31
C LYS A 244 0.14 6.39 -25.90
N VAL A 245 -0.48 5.29 -25.48
CA VAL A 245 0.22 4.03 -25.20
C VAL A 245 0.81 3.48 -26.51
N ILE A 246 2.13 3.27 -26.53
CA ILE A 246 2.86 2.74 -27.70
C ILE A 246 3.36 1.31 -27.50
N VAL A 247 3.36 0.83 -26.26
CA VAL A 247 3.69 -0.56 -25.93
C VAL A 247 2.51 -1.16 -25.20
N LYS A 248 1.88 -2.15 -25.80
CA LYS A 248 0.71 -2.84 -25.24
C LYS A 248 1.12 -4.14 -24.55
N GLY A 249 0.39 -4.53 -23.52
CA GLY A 249 0.51 -5.83 -22.88
C GLY A 249 -0.06 -6.95 -23.75
N ALA A 250 0.18 -8.21 -23.37
CA ALA A 250 -0.23 -9.38 -24.14
C ALA A 250 -1.75 -9.52 -24.36
N PHE A 251 -2.56 -8.87 -23.53
CA PHE A 251 -4.03 -8.93 -23.55
C PHE A 251 -4.68 -7.59 -23.88
N GLU A 252 -3.90 -6.59 -24.34
CA GLU A 252 -4.38 -5.29 -24.74
C GLU A 252 -4.51 -5.20 -26.25
N ALA A 253 -5.71 -4.88 -26.74
CA ALA A 253 -6.01 -4.77 -28.17
C ALA A 253 -5.51 -3.46 -28.80
#